data_0141225a8316a544e3eeb70de41bf05a
#
_entry.id   0141225a8316a544e3eeb70de41bf05a
#
_cell.length_a   1.000
_cell.length_b   1.000
_cell.length_c   1.000
_cell.angle_alpha   90.00
_cell.angle_beta   90.00
_cell.angle_gamma   90.00
#
_symmetry.space_group_name_H-M   'P 1'
#
loop_
_entity.id
_entity.type
_entity.pdbx_description
1 polymer ?
#
loop_
_entity_poly.entity_id
_entity_poly.type
_entity_poly.pdbx_seq_one_letter_code
_entity_poly.pdbx_strand_id
1 'polypeptide(L)'
;MNHQSSFSLRSFFQPVDLTQGTCWKTLLVFAFPIIVSYLLQQVYSISDAAIVGQTLTASEVAGVNDTTSLAMIFLQFAFGASAGFCTVTSCFVGARDSAGVRRSMATQIVLSAALTAVLTALALALLDPMLAWINVTPASGEVYRAAYIYCAILFGGIGAQLFYNFICSFLRSMGDSATPLAFLLFSTILNVGLDLLFILSFHWGVAGAAIATVAAQLISTLGCFLYAFLKYPELRLHREDWRITRRDVTRHLIQGIPLGLQFSVLAIGIIVMQSVIVQFDTLGGEMVSNAAQNGFGAANKLNNLLMTPLNGLGAAMTSFTAQNLGAGDHARIKKGTVQALIIVWTMCLISIAAGLLLSRGGGYLYIFLSPDKVTAETMRYGNTYLYVDLSLYLFLGFIFVVRNCVQGIGKPQFVLGAGAAELVARVSVCLLLPPLIAGGAVNSDAPRAAVYALCFADPFAWMAADAVLLVPFLRNIMKMDYRYLKGTM
;
A
#
# COMPACT_ATOMS: atom_id res chain seq x y z
N MET A 1 -16.87 -29.71 28.84
CA MET A 1 -16.26 -28.64 29.67
C MET A 1 -16.04 -27.43 28.80
N ASN A 2 -16.89 -26.41 28.98
CA ASN A 2 -16.90 -25.17 28.20
C ASN A 2 -15.74 -24.27 28.67
N HIS A 3 -14.67 -24.17 27.90
CA HIS A 3 -13.78 -23.04 28.00
C HIS A 3 -14.35 -21.89 27.10
N GLN A 4 -15.22 -21.10 27.69
CA GLN A 4 -15.43 -19.73 27.23
C GLN A 4 -14.10 -18.99 27.48
N SER A 5 -13.28 -18.84 26.43
CA SER A 5 -12.13 -17.94 26.46
C SER A 5 -12.70 -16.52 26.56
N SER A 6 -12.69 -15.95 27.74
CA SER A 6 -12.89 -14.51 27.93
C SER A 6 -11.86 -13.78 27.05
N PHE A 7 -12.36 -12.96 26.15
CA PHE A 7 -11.53 -12.09 25.29
C PHE A 7 -10.77 -11.14 26.20
N SER A 8 -9.54 -11.47 26.55
CA SER A 8 -8.70 -10.60 27.37
C SER A 8 -7.82 -9.75 26.46
N LEU A 9 -7.63 -8.48 26.81
CA LEU A 9 -6.68 -7.60 26.09
C LEU A 9 -5.28 -8.24 25.96
N ARG A 10 -4.87 -9.05 26.95
CA ARG A 10 -3.61 -9.79 26.88
C ARG A 10 -3.57 -10.82 25.75
N SER A 11 -4.68 -11.50 25.44
CA SER A 11 -4.72 -12.50 24.37
C SER A 11 -4.65 -11.85 22.98
N PHE A 12 -5.11 -10.59 22.85
CA PHE A 12 -5.05 -9.84 21.60
C PHE A 12 -3.62 -9.47 21.17
N PHE A 13 -2.73 -9.22 22.16
CA PHE A 13 -1.33 -8.89 21.90
C PHE A 13 -0.39 -10.10 21.88
N GLN A 14 -0.91 -11.32 21.90
CA GLN A 14 -0.09 -12.52 21.75
C GLN A 14 0.17 -12.82 20.27
N PRO A 15 1.41 -13.24 19.91
CA PRO A 15 1.70 -13.68 18.55
C PRO A 15 0.82 -14.88 18.16
N VAL A 16 0.33 -14.86 16.94
CA VAL A 16 -0.43 -15.96 16.36
C VAL A 16 0.52 -16.92 15.67
N ASP A 17 0.57 -18.17 16.06
CA ASP A 17 1.32 -19.21 15.34
C ASP A 17 0.55 -19.56 14.05
N LEU A 18 1.06 -19.09 12.91
CA LEU A 18 0.41 -19.28 11.62
C LEU A 18 0.56 -20.72 11.09
N THR A 19 1.41 -21.53 11.73
CA THR A 19 1.64 -22.94 11.36
C THR A 19 0.66 -23.90 12.03
N GLN A 20 -0.16 -23.41 12.97
CA GLN A 20 -1.06 -24.25 13.76
C GLN A 20 -2.54 -23.84 13.63
N GLY A 21 -3.43 -24.69 14.09
CA GLY A 21 -4.86 -24.43 14.13
C GLY A 21 -5.57 -24.50 12.77
N THR A 22 -6.84 -24.08 12.73
CA THR A 22 -7.66 -24.08 11.51
C THR A 22 -7.29 -22.87 10.64
N CYS A 23 -6.84 -23.08 9.39
CA CYS A 23 -6.27 -22.04 8.53
C CYS A 23 -7.13 -20.76 8.45
N TRP A 24 -8.44 -20.87 8.15
CA TRP A 24 -9.30 -19.69 8.01
C TRP A 24 -9.44 -18.88 9.31
N LYS A 25 -9.54 -19.56 10.48
CA LYS A 25 -9.59 -18.87 11.78
C LYS A 25 -8.29 -18.17 12.09
N THR A 26 -7.16 -18.87 11.91
CA THR A 26 -5.82 -18.33 12.11
C THR A 26 -5.58 -17.11 11.21
N LEU A 27 -5.98 -17.22 9.93
CA LEU A 27 -5.87 -16.11 8.97
C LEU A 27 -6.72 -14.91 9.38
N LEU A 28 -7.98 -15.09 9.75
CA LEU A 28 -8.85 -13.98 10.15
C LEU A 28 -8.37 -13.29 11.43
N VAL A 29 -7.97 -14.07 12.45
CA VAL A 29 -7.45 -13.52 13.71
C VAL A 29 -6.19 -12.70 13.45
N PHE A 30 -5.29 -13.20 12.60
CA PHE A 30 -4.05 -12.49 12.26
C PHE A 30 -4.29 -11.31 11.32
N ALA A 31 -5.20 -11.42 10.35
CA ALA A 31 -5.51 -10.37 9.39
C ALA A 31 -6.29 -9.20 10.02
N PHE A 32 -7.12 -9.45 11.03
CA PHE A 32 -7.97 -8.42 11.62
C PHE A 32 -7.21 -7.18 12.10
N PRO A 33 -6.13 -7.27 12.90
CA PRO A 33 -5.35 -6.08 13.27
C PRO A 33 -4.68 -5.40 12.08
N ILE A 34 -4.31 -6.15 11.03
CA ILE A 34 -3.72 -5.59 9.80
C ILE A 34 -4.77 -4.78 9.03
N ILE A 35 -5.98 -5.31 8.89
CA ILE A 35 -7.11 -4.62 8.27
C ILE A 35 -7.41 -3.31 9.00
N VAL A 36 -7.51 -3.37 10.34
CA VAL A 36 -7.74 -2.18 11.16
C VAL A 36 -6.59 -1.17 11.02
N SER A 37 -5.33 -1.64 10.92
CA SER A 37 -4.17 -0.77 10.68
C SER A 37 -4.31 -0.02 9.35
N TYR A 38 -4.70 -0.69 8.28
CA TYR A 38 -4.86 -0.06 6.97
C TYR A 38 -6.05 0.91 6.93
N LEU A 39 -7.14 0.59 7.63
CA LEU A 39 -8.26 1.54 7.81
C LEU A 39 -7.84 2.79 8.60
N LEU A 40 -7.06 2.61 9.66
CA LEU A 40 -6.50 3.74 10.42
C LEU A 40 -5.55 4.60 9.58
N GLN A 41 -4.78 4.00 8.67
CA GLN A 41 -3.95 4.75 7.73
C GLN A 41 -4.79 5.64 6.80
N GLN A 42 -5.98 5.20 6.37
CA GLN A 42 -6.89 6.04 5.61
C GLN A 42 -7.41 7.22 6.44
N VAL A 43 -7.80 6.96 7.69
CA VAL A 43 -8.21 8.02 8.62
C VAL A 43 -7.07 9.01 8.88
N TYR A 44 -5.86 8.51 9.09
CA TYR A 44 -4.66 9.33 9.22
C TYR A 44 -4.46 10.27 8.02
N SER A 45 -4.47 9.73 6.80
CA SER A 45 -4.28 10.53 5.59
C SER A 45 -5.37 11.60 5.40
N ILE A 46 -6.62 11.29 5.78
CA ILE A 46 -7.73 12.25 5.72
C ILE A 46 -7.54 13.34 6.77
N SER A 47 -7.13 12.99 7.99
CA SER A 47 -6.91 13.95 9.09
C SER A 47 -5.76 14.89 8.76
N ASP A 48 -4.64 14.36 8.27
CA ASP A 48 -3.46 15.13 7.85
C ASP A 48 -3.84 16.13 6.73
N ALA A 49 -4.52 15.65 5.69
CA ALA A 49 -4.98 16.52 4.60
C ALA A 49 -5.99 17.59 5.07
N ALA A 50 -6.84 17.28 6.06
CA ALA A 50 -7.78 18.24 6.63
C ALA A 50 -7.07 19.33 7.45
N ILE A 51 -6.07 18.95 8.25
CA ILE A 51 -5.25 19.92 9.02
C ILE A 51 -4.50 20.83 8.06
N VAL A 52 -3.78 20.27 7.09
CA VAL A 52 -3.05 21.03 6.06
C VAL A 52 -3.99 21.99 5.32
N GLY A 53 -5.15 21.49 4.88
CA GLY A 53 -6.12 22.28 4.11
C GLY A 53 -6.79 23.41 4.88
N GLN A 54 -6.89 23.31 6.22
CA GLN A 54 -7.52 24.32 7.06
C GLN A 54 -6.53 25.31 7.68
N THR A 55 -5.27 24.96 7.76
CA THR A 55 -4.27 25.74 8.50
C THR A 55 -3.22 26.43 7.62
N LEU A 56 -3.00 25.91 6.41
CA LEU A 56 -2.02 26.45 5.50
C LEU A 56 -2.64 27.40 4.44
N THR A 57 -1.82 28.24 3.84
CA THR A 57 -2.24 29.10 2.73
C THR A 57 -2.60 28.30 1.48
N ALA A 58 -3.41 28.88 0.58
CA ALA A 58 -3.80 28.21 -0.67
C ALA A 58 -2.59 27.76 -1.52
N SER A 59 -1.53 28.59 -1.58
CA SER A 59 -0.28 28.27 -2.29
C SER A 59 0.47 27.10 -1.65
N GLU A 60 0.52 27.03 -0.32
CA GLU A 60 1.14 25.92 0.41
C GLU A 60 0.37 24.63 0.23
N VAL A 61 -0.96 24.66 0.34
CA VAL A 61 -1.83 23.50 0.10
C VAL A 61 -1.68 22.99 -1.33
N ALA A 62 -1.60 23.87 -2.32
CA ALA A 62 -1.34 23.47 -3.70
C ALA A 62 0.00 22.76 -3.83
N GLY A 63 1.08 23.33 -3.27
CA GLY A 63 2.40 22.70 -3.29
C GLY A 63 2.44 21.32 -2.64
N VAL A 64 1.75 21.12 -1.49
CA VAL A 64 1.65 19.81 -0.83
C VAL A 64 0.88 18.81 -1.69
N ASN A 65 -0.25 19.21 -2.27
CA ASN A 65 -1.09 18.33 -3.08
C ASN A 65 -0.37 17.87 -4.36
N ASP A 66 0.28 18.80 -5.06
CA ASP A 66 1.01 18.52 -6.30
C ASP A 66 2.15 17.52 -6.08
N THR A 67 2.81 17.58 -4.93
CA THR A 67 3.96 16.72 -4.60
C THR A 67 3.61 15.39 -3.98
N THR A 68 2.39 15.20 -3.49
CA THR A 68 1.97 13.95 -2.84
C THR A 68 2.17 12.73 -3.74
N SER A 69 1.82 12.83 -5.02
CA SER A 69 1.98 11.73 -5.98
C SER A 69 3.45 11.38 -6.25
N LEU A 70 4.33 12.38 -6.26
CA LEU A 70 5.77 12.19 -6.46
C LEU A 70 6.41 11.49 -5.24
N ALA A 71 6.07 11.94 -4.05
CA ALA A 71 6.54 11.33 -2.80
C ALA A 71 6.09 9.86 -2.69
N MET A 72 4.87 9.55 -3.15
CA MET A 72 4.33 8.19 -3.13
C MET A 72 5.23 7.18 -3.84
N ILE A 73 5.89 7.52 -4.94
CA ILE A 73 6.75 6.58 -5.68
C ILE A 73 7.85 6.01 -4.78
N PHE A 74 8.54 6.86 -4.01
CA PHE A 74 9.63 6.45 -3.11
C PHE A 74 9.10 5.77 -1.84
N LEU A 75 8.03 6.30 -1.26
CA LEU A 75 7.43 5.76 -0.03
C LEU A 75 6.83 4.38 -0.26
N GLN A 76 6.19 4.14 -1.41
CA GLN A 76 5.64 2.85 -1.79
C GLN A 76 6.74 1.84 -2.10
N PHE A 77 7.87 2.27 -2.70
CA PHE A 77 9.04 1.42 -2.85
C PHE A 77 9.57 0.97 -1.49
N ALA A 78 9.75 1.91 -0.55
CA ALA A 78 10.23 1.62 0.79
C ALA A 78 9.31 0.64 1.54
N PHE A 79 7.98 0.83 1.43
CA PHE A 79 6.97 -0.07 1.99
C PHE A 79 7.08 -1.48 1.41
N GLY A 80 7.09 -1.60 0.08
CA GLY A 80 7.17 -2.89 -0.61
C GLY A 80 8.49 -3.64 -0.33
N ALA A 81 9.62 -2.93 -0.36
CA ALA A 81 10.93 -3.51 -0.07
C ALA A 81 10.99 -4.07 1.35
N SER A 82 10.52 -3.31 2.35
CA SER A 82 10.47 -3.76 3.75
C SER A 82 9.58 -4.99 3.93
N ALA A 83 8.41 -5.01 3.32
CA ALA A 83 7.49 -6.15 3.36
C ALA A 83 8.10 -7.39 2.69
N GLY A 84 8.81 -7.21 1.56
CA GLY A 84 9.50 -8.28 0.86
C GLY A 84 10.65 -8.87 1.67
N PHE A 85 11.47 -8.04 2.33
CA PHE A 85 12.53 -8.52 3.20
C PHE A 85 11.99 -9.42 4.31
N CYS A 86 10.87 -9.06 4.90
CA CYS A 86 10.24 -9.79 6.00
C CYS A 86 9.68 -11.16 5.60
N THR A 87 9.49 -11.43 4.30
CA THR A 87 9.14 -12.77 3.81
C THR A 87 10.22 -13.80 4.19
N VAL A 88 11.50 -13.39 4.13
CA VAL A 88 12.64 -14.26 4.54
C VAL A 88 12.56 -14.55 6.03
N THR A 89 12.28 -13.55 6.86
CA THR A 89 12.10 -13.73 8.32
C THR A 89 10.94 -14.69 8.61
N SER A 90 9.81 -14.53 7.94
CA SER A 90 8.65 -15.41 8.11
C SER A 90 9.01 -16.89 7.86
N CYS A 91 9.85 -17.18 6.86
CA CYS A 91 10.34 -18.54 6.62
C CYS A 91 11.16 -19.08 7.80
N PHE A 92 12.07 -18.27 8.37
CA PHE A 92 12.86 -18.69 9.54
C PHE A 92 11.98 -18.88 10.78
N VAL A 93 10.97 -18.03 10.98
CA VAL A 93 10.00 -18.18 12.06
C VAL A 93 9.25 -19.51 11.92
N GLY A 94 8.75 -19.83 10.72
CA GLY A 94 8.07 -21.09 10.45
C GLY A 94 8.97 -22.32 10.62
N ALA A 95 10.26 -22.20 10.26
CA ALA A 95 11.26 -23.23 10.48
C ALA A 95 11.71 -23.35 11.96
N ARG A 96 11.24 -22.46 12.84
CA ARG A 96 11.68 -22.33 14.25
C ARG A 96 13.19 -22.12 14.42
N ASP A 97 13.80 -21.47 13.42
CA ASP A 97 15.23 -21.11 13.42
C ASP A 97 15.43 -19.72 14.02
N SER A 98 15.58 -19.63 15.34
CA SER A 98 15.79 -18.36 16.05
C SER A 98 17.09 -17.65 15.65
N ALA A 99 18.14 -18.40 15.31
CA ALA A 99 19.40 -17.81 14.83
C ALA A 99 19.22 -17.18 13.44
N GLY A 100 18.48 -17.86 12.57
CA GLY A 100 18.08 -17.34 11.26
C GLY A 100 17.22 -16.06 11.38
N VAL A 101 16.27 -16.01 12.32
CA VAL A 101 15.46 -14.82 12.60
C VAL A 101 16.32 -13.63 13.01
N ARG A 102 17.26 -13.81 13.98
CA ARG A 102 18.16 -12.73 14.42
C ARG A 102 19.07 -12.26 13.29
N ARG A 103 19.68 -13.19 12.54
CA ARG A 103 20.52 -12.84 11.39
C ARG A 103 19.74 -12.13 10.29
N SER A 104 18.50 -12.55 10.04
CA SER A 104 17.58 -11.85 9.12
C SER A 104 17.29 -10.42 9.60
N MET A 105 17.08 -10.22 10.92
CA MET A 105 16.88 -8.89 11.51
C MET A 105 18.12 -8.00 11.32
N ALA A 106 19.31 -8.50 11.63
CA ALA A 106 20.56 -7.77 11.43
C ALA A 106 20.77 -7.40 9.94
N THR A 107 20.51 -8.34 9.03
CA THR A 107 20.59 -8.12 7.59
C THR A 107 19.61 -7.02 7.15
N GLN A 108 18.37 -7.03 7.64
CA GLN A 108 17.38 -6.03 7.30
C GLN A 108 17.72 -4.65 7.85
N ILE A 109 18.31 -4.55 9.04
CA ILE A 109 18.79 -3.27 9.59
C ILE A 109 19.83 -2.66 8.63
N VAL A 110 20.82 -3.45 8.19
CA VAL A 110 21.87 -2.98 7.27
C VAL A 110 21.28 -2.62 5.90
N LEU A 111 20.41 -3.46 5.35
CA LEU A 111 19.78 -3.19 4.06
C LEU A 111 18.84 -1.97 4.11
N SER A 112 18.11 -1.80 5.21
CA SER A 112 17.23 -0.64 5.39
C SER A 112 18.06 0.65 5.52
N ALA A 113 19.19 0.63 6.22
CA ALA A 113 20.10 1.77 6.31
C ALA A 113 20.71 2.11 4.93
N ALA A 114 21.19 1.10 4.19
CA ALA A 114 21.72 1.29 2.85
C ALA A 114 20.64 1.81 1.88
N LEU A 115 19.45 1.24 1.95
CA LEU A 115 18.32 1.67 1.10
C LEU A 115 17.86 3.09 1.44
N THR A 116 17.83 3.47 2.72
CA THR A 116 17.58 4.84 3.16
C THR A 116 18.58 5.81 2.50
N ALA A 117 19.87 5.52 2.59
CA ALA A 117 20.90 6.39 1.99
C ALA A 117 20.71 6.54 0.48
N VAL A 118 20.47 5.42 -0.22
CA VAL A 118 20.26 5.42 -1.68
C VAL A 118 18.98 6.17 -2.07
N LEU A 119 17.85 5.88 -1.41
CA LEU A 119 16.57 6.52 -1.73
C LEU A 119 16.57 8.01 -1.40
N THR A 120 17.13 8.40 -0.25
CA THR A 120 17.25 9.81 0.13
C THR A 120 18.13 10.56 -0.87
N ALA A 121 19.30 10.02 -1.21
CA ALA A 121 20.20 10.65 -2.17
C ALA A 121 19.54 10.78 -3.55
N LEU A 122 18.89 9.72 -4.04
CA LEU A 122 18.21 9.72 -5.33
C LEU A 122 17.01 10.68 -5.35
N ALA A 123 16.17 10.65 -4.30
CA ALA A 123 15.00 11.49 -4.22
C ALA A 123 15.34 12.98 -4.15
N LEU A 124 16.36 13.34 -3.35
CA LEU A 124 16.84 14.73 -3.27
C LEU A 124 17.54 15.19 -4.57
N ALA A 125 18.31 14.31 -5.21
CA ALA A 125 18.95 14.64 -6.49
C ALA A 125 17.96 14.82 -7.65
N LEU A 126 16.83 14.10 -7.61
CA LEU A 126 15.79 14.17 -8.63
C LEU A 126 14.67 15.15 -8.29
N LEU A 127 14.73 15.85 -7.14
CA LEU A 127 13.63 16.69 -6.66
C LEU A 127 13.26 17.79 -7.66
N ASP A 128 14.21 18.58 -8.12
CA ASP A 128 13.96 19.64 -9.11
C ASP A 128 13.46 19.12 -10.47
N PRO A 129 14.08 18.08 -11.09
CA PRO A 129 13.53 17.45 -12.28
C PRO A 129 12.10 16.90 -12.11
N MET A 130 11.78 16.35 -10.94
CA MET A 130 10.44 15.81 -10.67
C MET A 130 9.41 16.92 -10.51
N LEU A 131 9.75 18.01 -9.82
CA LEU A 131 8.88 19.19 -9.73
C LEU A 131 8.64 19.81 -11.10
N ALA A 132 9.68 19.93 -11.91
CA ALA A 132 9.56 20.43 -13.28
C ALA A 132 8.66 19.53 -14.16
N TRP A 133 8.70 18.22 -13.96
CA TRP A 133 7.84 17.27 -14.67
C TRP A 133 6.34 17.48 -14.42
N ILE A 134 5.97 17.93 -13.22
CA ILE A 134 4.58 18.29 -12.88
C ILE A 134 4.27 19.78 -13.09
N ASN A 135 5.11 20.50 -13.85
CA ASN A 135 5.01 21.94 -14.13
C ASN A 135 5.11 22.86 -12.91
N VAL A 136 5.64 22.38 -11.79
CA VAL A 136 5.97 23.18 -10.59
C VAL A 136 7.43 23.62 -10.70
N THR A 137 7.64 24.81 -11.24
CA THR A 137 8.97 25.37 -11.51
C THR A 137 9.23 26.60 -10.63
N PRO A 138 10.47 27.11 -10.53
CA PRO A 138 10.74 28.34 -9.79
C PRO A 138 9.87 29.54 -10.21
N ALA A 139 9.33 29.52 -11.44
CA ALA A 139 8.38 30.55 -11.91
C ALA A 139 7.01 30.46 -11.21
N SER A 140 6.69 29.31 -10.58
CA SER A 140 5.45 29.11 -9.78
C SER A 140 5.54 29.79 -8.39
N GLY A 141 6.65 30.45 -8.05
CA GLY A 141 6.79 31.28 -6.85
C GLY A 141 6.60 30.51 -5.53
N GLU A 142 5.59 30.88 -4.74
CA GLU A 142 5.33 30.28 -3.43
C GLU A 142 4.93 28.81 -3.50
N VAL A 143 4.21 28.39 -4.54
CA VAL A 143 3.83 26.98 -4.75
C VAL A 143 5.07 26.11 -4.90
N TYR A 144 6.04 26.54 -5.73
CA TYR A 144 7.31 25.81 -5.87
C TYR A 144 8.08 25.74 -4.55
N ARG A 145 8.18 26.87 -3.82
CA ARG A 145 8.88 26.91 -2.54
C ARG A 145 8.25 25.95 -1.51
N ALA A 146 6.93 25.95 -1.41
CA ALA A 146 6.19 25.04 -0.52
C ALA A 146 6.39 23.57 -0.92
N ALA A 147 6.23 23.25 -2.21
CA ALA A 147 6.45 21.94 -2.78
C ALA A 147 7.87 21.41 -2.52
N TYR A 148 8.87 22.25 -2.77
CA TYR A 148 10.28 21.89 -2.56
C TYR A 148 10.59 21.61 -1.09
N ILE A 149 10.18 22.49 -0.17
CA ILE A 149 10.42 22.34 1.27
C ILE A 149 9.74 21.07 1.79
N TYR A 150 8.48 20.85 1.42
CA TYR A 150 7.71 19.68 1.85
C TYR A 150 8.38 18.38 1.40
N CYS A 151 8.67 18.26 0.11
CA CYS A 151 9.34 17.08 -0.44
C CYS A 151 10.75 16.88 0.12
N ALA A 152 11.55 17.95 0.24
CA ALA A 152 12.91 17.83 0.77
C ALA A 152 12.93 17.28 2.19
N ILE A 153 12.00 17.70 3.05
CA ILE A 153 11.87 17.20 4.42
C ILE A 153 11.39 15.74 4.42
N LEU A 154 10.36 15.39 3.63
CA LEU A 154 9.88 14.01 3.55
C LEU A 154 10.95 13.07 2.98
N PHE A 155 11.69 13.49 1.95
CA PHE A 155 12.76 12.70 1.36
C PHE A 155 13.96 12.56 2.31
N GLY A 156 14.30 13.61 3.04
CA GLY A 156 15.26 13.53 4.14
C GLY A 156 14.82 12.58 5.26
N GLY A 157 13.50 12.47 5.48
CA GLY A 157 12.86 11.60 6.47
C GLY A 157 12.52 10.19 5.99
N ILE A 158 12.84 9.78 4.74
CA ILE A 158 12.56 8.43 4.21
C ILE A 158 13.01 7.32 5.17
N GLY A 159 14.12 7.52 5.87
CA GLY A 159 14.62 6.56 6.84
C GLY A 159 13.64 6.27 7.96
N ALA A 160 12.97 7.29 8.51
CA ALA A 160 11.96 7.08 9.56
C ALA A 160 10.81 6.20 9.05
N GLN A 161 10.29 6.48 7.85
CA GLN A 161 9.25 5.69 7.20
C GLN A 161 9.71 4.26 6.91
N LEU A 162 10.92 4.09 6.38
CA LEU A 162 11.44 2.78 6.00
C LEU A 162 11.67 1.89 7.22
N PHE A 163 12.28 2.43 8.28
CA PHE A 163 12.48 1.69 9.53
C PHE A 163 11.17 1.41 10.27
N TYR A 164 10.19 2.31 10.19
CA TYR A 164 8.85 2.05 10.70
C TYR A 164 8.18 0.87 9.96
N ASN A 165 8.21 0.88 8.63
CA ASN A 165 7.67 -0.21 7.82
C ASN A 165 8.41 -1.52 8.07
N PHE A 166 9.73 -1.46 8.24
CA PHE A 166 10.55 -2.62 8.56
C PHE A 166 10.11 -3.26 9.88
N ILE A 167 10.10 -2.50 10.99
CA ILE A 167 9.77 -3.10 12.30
C ILE A 167 8.33 -3.60 12.35
N CYS A 168 7.37 -2.91 11.74
CA CYS A 168 5.99 -3.35 11.64
C CYS A 168 5.86 -4.66 10.84
N SER A 169 6.52 -4.76 9.70
CA SER A 169 6.53 -5.97 8.86
C SER A 169 7.28 -7.12 9.53
N PHE A 170 8.35 -6.83 10.26
CA PHE A 170 9.10 -7.80 11.03
C PHE A 170 8.25 -8.42 12.15
N LEU A 171 7.53 -7.63 12.92
CA LEU A 171 6.61 -8.12 13.95
C LEU A 171 5.49 -8.98 13.35
N ARG A 172 4.92 -8.55 12.21
CA ARG A 172 3.95 -9.37 11.47
C ARG A 172 4.56 -10.70 11.02
N SER A 173 5.82 -10.72 10.61
CA SER A 173 6.50 -11.96 10.23
C SER A 173 6.64 -12.95 11.40
N MET A 174 6.65 -12.45 12.63
CA MET A 174 6.63 -13.24 13.87
C MET A 174 5.22 -13.63 14.34
N GLY A 175 4.19 -13.24 13.62
CA GLY A 175 2.80 -13.48 14.00
C GLY A 175 2.17 -12.40 14.89
N ASP A 176 2.90 -11.33 15.20
CA ASP A 176 2.40 -10.20 15.98
C ASP A 176 1.88 -9.08 15.06
N SER A 177 0.58 -9.07 14.81
CA SER A 177 -0.09 -8.02 14.05
C SER A 177 -0.71 -6.92 14.92
N ALA A 178 -0.87 -7.16 16.21
CA ALA A 178 -1.51 -6.23 17.13
C ALA A 178 -0.54 -5.11 17.59
N THR A 179 0.73 -5.44 17.81
CA THR A 179 1.73 -4.44 18.19
C THR A 179 1.92 -3.35 17.12
N PRO A 180 2.09 -3.66 15.82
CA PRO A 180 2.10 -2.65 14.76
C PRO A 180 0.85 -1.77 14.74
N LEU A 181 -0.35 -2.33 14.98
CA LEU A 181 -1.59 -1.57 15.07
C LEU A 181 -1.54 -0.54 16.21
N ALA A 182 -1.10 -0.95 17.40
CA ALA A 182 -0.99 -0.06 18.55
C ALA A 182 -0.02 1.10 18.30
N PHE A 183 1.14 0.82 17.70
CA PHE A 183 2.12 1.87 17.36
C PHE A 183 1.68 2.76 16.20
N LEU A 184 0.87 2.25 15.26
CA LEU A 184 0.25 3.09 14.25
C LEU A 184 -0.75 4.08 14.86
N LEU A 185 -1.61 3.60 15.78
CA LEU A 185 -2.53 4.48 16.51
C LEU A 185 -1.79 5.55 17.30
N PHE A 186 -0.74 5.15 18.02
CA PHE A 186 0.14 6.10 18.73
C PHE A 186 0.78 7.12 17.77
N SER A 187 1.32 6.67 16.65
CA SER A 187 1.91 7.54 15.61
C SER A 187 0.90 8.53 15.05
N THR A 188 -0.33 8.08 14.81
CA THR A 188 -1.42 8.94 14.31
C THR A 188 -1.78 10.05 15.28
N ILE A 189 -1.97 9.69 16.54
CA ILE A 189 -2.30 10.68 17.61
C ILE A 189 -1.14 11.66 17.77
N LEU A 190 0.09 11.15 17.80
CA LEU A 190 1.28 11.97 17.94
C LEU A 190 1.46 12.93 16.76
N ASN A 191 1.25 12.45 15.52
CA ASN A 191 1.35 13.29 14.33
C ASN A 191 0.33 14.44 14.37
N VAL A 192 -0.96 14.16 14.64
CA VAL A 192 -1.99 15.21 14.77
C VAL A 192 -1.59 16.24 15.83
N GLY A 193 -1.09 15.78 16.98
CA GLY A 193 -0.60 16.70 18.03
C GLY A 193 0.58 17.56 17.59
N LEU A 194 1.54 16.97 16.87
CA LEU A 194 2.71 17.68 16.36
C LEU A 194 2.35 18.64 15.21
N ASP A 195 1.40 18.27 14.34
CA ASP A 195 0.90 19.15 13.27
C ASP A 195 0.29 20.43 13.88
N LEU A 196 -0.61 20.28 14.85
CA LEU A 196 -1.20 21.42 15.53
C LEU A 196 -0.14 22.27 16.25
N LEU A 197 0.84 21.64 16.89
CA LEU A 197 1.91 22.34 17.58
C LEU A 197 2.82 23.11 16.60
N PHE A 198 3.29 22.48 15.54
CA PHE A 198 4.28 23.06 14.63
C PHE A 198 3.66 24.06 13.66
N ILE A 199 2.41 23.81 13.23
CA ILE A 199 1.73 24.72 12.30
C ILE A 199 1.10 25.90 13.06
N LEU A 200 0.32 25.64 14.12
CA LEU A 200 -0.45 26.69 14.80
C LEU A 200 0.36 27.44 15.85
N SER A 201 1.18 26.75 16.67
CA SER A 201 1.92 27.39 17.77
C SER A 201 3.27 27.94 17.32
N PHE A 202 4.01 27.19 16.48
CA PHE A 202 5.33 27.62 16.02
C PHE A 202 5.30 28.33 14.67
N HIS A 203 4.16 28.32 13.97
CA HIS A 203 3.97 28.97 12.65
C HIS A 203 5.01 28.53 11.60
N TRP A 204 5.38 27.23 11.61
CA TRP A 204 6.36 26.69 10.64
C TRP A 204 5.74 26.36 9.26
N GLY A 205 4.44 26.61 9.07
CA GLY A 205 3.77 26.40 7.80
C GLY A 205 3.94 24.97 7.27
N VAL A 206 4.19 24.85 5.98
CA VAL A 206 4.39 23.57 5.26
C VAL A 206 5.53 22.74 5.84
N ALA A 207 6.60 23.39 6.30
CA ALA A 207 7.72 22.68 6.93
C ALA A 207 7.29 22.00 8.23
N GLY A 208 6.39 22.64 9.00
CA GLY A 208 5.82 22.08 10.22
C GLY A 208 5.08 20.78 9.99
N ALA A 209 4.21 20.72 8.95
CA ALA A 209 3.49 19.50 8.58
C ALA A 209 4.46 18.36 8.20
N ALA A 210 5.45 18.64 7.34
CA ALA A 210 6.42 17.61 6.93
C ALA A 210 7.26 17.11 8.11
N ILE A 211 7.75 18.02 8.98
CA ILE A 211 8.53 17.65 10.16
C ILE A 211 7.68 16.86 11.16
N ALA A 212 6.42 17.21 11.38
CA ALA A 212 5.51 16.49 12.25
C ALA A 212 5.33 15.03 11.80
N THR A 213 5.12 14.83 10.51
CA THR A 213 5.01 13.48 9.91
C THR A 213 6.27 12.65 10.13
N VAL A 214 7.45 13.19 9.82
CA VAL A 214 8.74 12.50 9.98
C VAL A 214 9.03 12.23 11.47
N ALA A 215 8.79 13.22 12.34
CA ALA A 215 9.05 13.09 13.77
C ALA A 215 8.11 12.05 14.44
N ALA A 216 6.81 12.06 14.11
CA ALA A 216 5.87 11.07 14.61
C ALA A 216 6.25 9.65 14.22
N GLN A 217 6.67 9.44 12.98
CA GLN A 217 7.15 8.15 12.51
C GLN A 217 8.45 7.72 13.17
N LEU A 218 9.41 8.63 13.33
CA LEU A 218 10.69 8.33 13.98
C LEU A 218 10.49 7.94 15.46
N ILE A 219 9.71 8.71 16.22
CA ILE A 219 9.41 8.42 17.63
C ILE A 219 8.68 7.08 17.75
N SER A 220 7.69 6.85 16.89
CA SER A 220 6.94 5.58 16.87
C SER A 220 7.82 4.39 16.48
N THR A 221 8.75 4.58 15.55
CA THR A 221 9.75 3.57 15.17
C THR A 221 10.62 3.19 16.35
N LEU A 222 11.22 4.17 17.02
CA LEU A 222 12.08 3.94 18.18
C LEU A 222 11.32 3.25 19.31
N GLY A 223 10.09 3.72 19.60
CA GLY A 223 9.23 3.10 20.60
C GLY A 223 8.87 1.65 20.23
N CYS A 224 8.55 1.37 18.97
CA CYS A 224 8.22 0.03 18.49
C CYS A 224 9.43 -0.92 18.58
N PHE A 225 10.63 -0.48 18.22
CA PHE A 225 11.85 -1.26 18.39
C PHE A 225 12.11 -1.58 19.86
N LEU A 226 12.06 -0.56 20.72
CA LEU A 226 12.26 -0.73 22.16
C LEU A 226 11.26 -1.74 22.73
N TYR A 227 9.98 -1.60 22.40
CA TYR A 227 8.95 -2.54 22.83
C TYR A 227 9.19 -3.96 22.30
N ALA A 228 9.57 -4.10 21.02
CA ALA A 228 9.88 -5.39 20.43
C ALA A 228 11.03 -6.11 21.15
N PHE A 229 12.13 -5.41 21.46
CA PHE A 229 13.26 -5.99 22.20
C PHE A 229 12.93 -6.33 23.66
N LEU A 230 11.99 -5.61 24.27
CA LEU A 230 11.53 -5.91 25.63
C LEU A 230 10.55 -7.11 25.65
N LYS A 231 9.67 -7.19 24.65
CA LYS A 231 8.66 -8.25 24.54
C LYS A 231 9.25 -9.58 24.08
N TYR A 232 10.27 -9.54 23.20
CA TYR A 232 10.91 -10.69 22.59
C TYR A 232 12.40 -10.74 22.91
N PRO A 233 12.81 -11.25 24.11
CA PRO A 233 14.21 -11.34 24.49
C PRO A 233 15.07 -12.14 23.51
N GLU A 234 14.46 -13.08 22.77
CA GLU A 234 15.09 -13.86 21.72
C GLU A 234 15.54 -13.05 20.50
N LEU A 235 15.06 -11.81 20.35
CA LEU A 235 15.50 -10.87 19.31
C LEU A 235 16.77 -10.09 19.67
N ARG A 236 17.33 -10.30 20.87
CA ARG A 236 18.59 -9.65 21.25
C ARG A 236 19.70 -10.11 20.33
N LEU A 237 20.22 -9.15 19.55
CA LEU A 237 21.28 -9.41 18.57
C LEU A 237 22.63 -9.67 19.28
N HIS A 238 23.31 -10.74 18.90
CA HIS A 238 24.64 -11.10 19.34
C HIS A 238 25.67 -10.70 18.27
N ARG A 239 26.96 -10.64 18.62
CA ARG A 239 28.04 -10.30 17.67
C ARG A 239 28.05 -11.24 16.45
N GLU A 240 27.67 -12.49 16.63
CA GLU A 240 27.61 -13.49 15.57
C GLU A 240 26.52 -13.23 14.54
N ASP A 241 25.40 -12.63 14.95
CA ASP A 241 24.26 -12.32 14.06
C ASP A 241 24.61 -11.22 13.03
N TRP A 242 25.65 -10.40 13.32
CA TRP A 242 26.17 -9.38 12.41
C TRP A 242 27.16 -9.93 11.37
N ARG A 243 27.46 -11.22 11.39
CA ARG A 243 28.25 -11.88 10.33
C ARG A 243 27.34 -12.16 9.13
N ILE A 244 26.91 -11.09 8.49
CA ILE A 244 26.01 -11.12 7.34
C ILE A 244 26.77 -11.69 6.14
N THR A 245 26.25 -12.75 5.54
CA THR A 245 26.83 -13.37 4.35
C THR A 245 26.22 -12.79 3.07
N ARG A 246 26.94 -12.92 1.96
CA ARG A 246 26.41 -12.56 0.63
C ARG A 246 25.08 -13.26 0.34
N ARG A 247 24.90 -14.49 0.81
CA ARG A 247 23.65 -15.26 0.66
C ARG A 247 22.50 -14.60 1.40
N ASP A 248 22.72 -14.10 2.62
CA ASP A 248 21.69 -13.43 3.40
C ASP A 248 21.21 -12.14 2.70
N VAL A 249 22.17 -11.32 2.25
CA VAL A 249 21.87 -10.09 1.47
C VAL A 249 21.07 -10.42 0.21
N THR A 250 21.56 -11.37 -0.59
CA THR A 250 20.93 -11.73 -1.87
C THR A 250 19.51 -12.25 -1.67
N ARG A 251 19.26 -13.07 -0.64
CA ARG A 251 17.91 -13.58 -0.33
C ARG A 251 16.93 -12.45 -0.02
N HIS A 252 17.33 -11.47 0.78
CA HIS A 252 16.46 -10.34 1.11
C HIS A 252 16.23 -9.44 -0.11
N LEU A 253 17.29 -9.12 -0.87
CA LEU A 253 17.18 -8.28 -2.07
C LEU A 253 16.29 -8.92 -3.15
N ILE A 254 16.39 -10.22 -3.38
CA ILE A 254 15.53 -10.96 -4.32
C ILE A 254 14.05 -10.86 -3.92
N GLN A 255 13.73 -10.83 -2.62
CA GLN A 255 12.35 -10.71 -2.15
C GLN A 255 11.87 -9.26 -2.09
N GLY A 256 12.71 -8.34 -1.66
CA GLY A 256 12.33 -6.96 -1.37
C GLY A 256 12.32 -6.06 -2.60
N ILE A 257 13.36 -6.10 -3.44
CA ILE A 257 13.46 -5.19 -4.58
C ILE A 257 12.32 -5.37 -5.58
N PRO A 258 11.96 -6.61 -6.02
CA PRO A 258 10.83 -6.80 -6.92
C PRO A 258 9.49 -6.32 -6.33
N LEU A 259 9.27 -6.54 -5.03
CA LEU A 259 8.05 -6.09 -4.37
C LEU A 259 8.01 -4.57 -4.23
N GLY A 260 9.13 -3.93 -3.89
CA GLY A 260 9.27 -2.48 -3.88
C GLY A 260 8.98 -1.86 -5.24
N LEU A 261 9.59 -2.39 -6.30
CA LEU A 261 9.35 -1.96 -7.68
C LEU A 261 7.88 -2.13 -8.08
N GLN A 262 7.25 -3.24 -7.72
CA GLN A 262 5.85 -3.48 -8.01
C GLN A 262 4.94 -2.41 -7.41
N PHE A 263 5.15 -2.01 -6.15
CA PHE A 263 4.37 -0.94 -5.52
C PHE A 263 4.61 0.44 -6.16
N SER A 264 5.86 0.76 -6.53
CA SER A 264 6.17 2.02 -7.25
C SER A 264 5.54 2.05 -8.64
N VAL A 265 5.57 0.94 -9.36
CA VAL A 265 4.98 0.79 -10.70
C VAL A 265 3.47 1.01 -10.67
N LEU A 266 2.79 0.51 -9.63
CA LEU A 266 1.35 0.75 -9.45
C LEU A 266 1.04 2.24 -9.24
N ALA A 267 1.87 2.96 -8.48
CA ALA A 267 1.71 4.40 -8.28
C ALA A 267 1.79 5.18 -9.61
N ILE A 268 2.72 4.80 -10.49
CA ILE A 268 2.82 5.40 -11.83
C ILE A 268 1.53 5.19 -12.64
N GLY A 269 0.95 4.00 -12.59
CA GLY A 269 -0.30 3.69 -13.28
C GLY A 269 -1.47 4.58 -12.86
N ILE A 270 -1.56 4.89 -11.56
CA ILE A 270 -2.58 5.80 -11.02
C ILE A 270 -2.37 7.23 -11.54
N ILE A 271 -1.12 7.72 -11.59
CA ILE A 271 -0.79 9.06 -12.11
C ILE A 271 -1.21 9.18 -13.58
N VAL A 272 -0.93 8.16 -14.41
CA VAL A 272 -1.33 8.16 -15.82
C VAL A 272 -2.86 8.21 -15.94
N MET A 273 -3.58 7.44 -15.16
CA MET A 273 -5.05 7.46 -15.18
C MET A 273 -5.61 8.82 -14.78
N GLN A 274 -5.05 9.45 -13.74
CA GLN A 274 -5.43 10.79 -13.32
C GLN A 274 -5.17 11.84 -14.41
N SER A 275 -4.07 11.76 -15.14
CA SER A 275 -3.75 12.69 -16.23
C SER A 275 -4.73 12.60 -17.40
N VAL A 276 -5.28 11.41 -17.67
CA VAL A 276 -6.29 11.23 -18.73
C VAL A 276 -7.67 11.71 -18.25
N ILE A 277 -8.03 11.52 -16.98
CA ILE A 277 -9.28 12.04 -16.42
C ILE A 277 -9.39 13.57 -16.58
N VAL A 278 -8.28 14.29 -16.34
CA VAL A 278 -8.23 15.75 -16.49
C VAL A 278 -8.63 16.21 -17.90
N GLN A 279 -8.32 15.42 -18.92
CA GLN A 279 -8.66 15.76 -20.31
C GLN A 279 -10.18 15.85 -20.54
N PHE A 280 -10.99 15.07 -19.81
CA PHE A 280 -12.46 15.16 -19.90
C PHE A 280 -13.05 16.44 -19.29
N ASP A 281 -12.24 17.21 -18.55
CA ASP A 281 -12.60 18.52 -18.02
C ASP A 281 -12.02 19.69 -18.86
N THR A 282 -11.31 19.40 -19.97
CA THR A 282 -10.63 20.41 -20.79
C THR A 282 -11.25 20.56 -22.20
N LEU A 283 -11.23 21.78 -22.76
CA LEU A 283 -11.62 22.08 -24.14
C LEU A 283 -10.64 23.09 -24.72
N GLY A 284 -10.04 22.76 -25.86
CA GLY A 284 -9.05 23.65 -26.49
C GLY A 284 -7.79 23.93 -25.66
N GLY A 285 -7.49 23.07 -24.67
CA GLY A 285 -6.38 23.24 -23.74
C GLY A 285 -6.71 24.03 -22.47
N GLU A 286 -7.92 24.57 -22.37
CA GLU A 286 -8.42 25.28 -21.18
C GLU A 286 -9.35 24.38 -20.35
N MET A 287 -9.29 24.53 -19.03
CA MET A 287 -10.16 23.80 -18.13
C MET A 287 -11.55 24.43 -18.10
N VAL A 288 -12.57 23.72 -18.56
CA VAL A 288 -13.97 24.20 -18.66
C VAL A 288 -14.86 23.61 -17.56
N SER A 289 -14.43 22.55 -16.90
CA SER A 289 -15.14 21.85 -15.84
C SER A 289 -14.16 21.23 -14.85
N ASN A 290 -14.65 20.77 -13.70
CA ASN A 290 -13.93 19.91 -12.75
C ASN A 290 -14.77 18.66 -12.41
N ALA A 291 -15.81 18.37 -13.19
CA ALA A 291 -16.77 17.33 -12.86
C ALA A 291 -16.16 15.94 -12.95
N ALA A 292 -15.32 15.67 -13.96
CA ALA A 292 -14.66 14.39 -14.14
C ALA A 292 -13.64 14.13 -13.03
N GLN A 293 -12.78 15.11 -12.73
CA GLN A 293 -11.78 15.02 -11.67
C GLN A 293 -12.42 14.83 -10.29
N ASN A 294 -13.42 15.63 -9.96
CA ASN A 294 -14.13 15.56 -8.68
C ASN A 294 -14.86 14.21 -8.53
N GLY A 295 -15.61 13.79 -9.55
CA GLY A 295 -16.34 12.54 -9.54
C GLY A 295 -15.44 11.32 -9.42
N PHE A 296 -14.42 11.23 -10.28
CA PHE A 296 -13.43 10.17 -10.23
C PHE A 296 -12.64 10.17 -8.90
N GLY A 297 -12.17 11.33 -8.45
CA GLY A 297 -11.40 11.45 -7.21
C GLY A 297 -12.17 10.98 -5.98
N ALA A 298 -13.46 11.34 -5.85
CA ALA A 298 -14.32 10.89 -4.76
C ALA A 298 -14.61 9.38 -4.87
N ALA A 299 -14.90 8.88 -6.07
CA ALA A 299 -15.15 7.45 -6.29
C ALA A 299 -13.90 6.60 -6.03
N ASN A 300 -12.71 7.08 -6.42
CA ASN A 300 -11.44 6.41 -6.14
C ASN A 300 -11.14 6.35 -4.62
N LYS A 301 -11.44 7.41 -3.86
CA LYS A 301 -11.32 7.39 -2.39
C LYS A 301 -12.24 6.34 -1.77
N LEU A 302 -13.49 6.24 -2.22
CA LEU A 302 -14.41 5.20 -1.77
C LEU A 302 -13.90 3.81 -2.17
N ASN A 303 -13.44 3.63 -3.41
CA ASN A 303 -12.89 2.36 -3.90
C ASN A 303 -11.68 1.92 -3.06
N ASN A 304 -10.75 2.83 -2.76
CA ASN A 304 -9.61 2.57 -1.87
C ASN A 304 -10.05 2.10 -0.47
N LEU A 305 -11.10 2.70 0.09
CA LEU A 305 -11.65 2.28 1.37
C LEU A 305 -12.26 0.88 1.30
N LEU A 306 -13.01 0.56 0.23
CA LEU A 306 -13.65 -0.73 0.02
C LEU A 306 -12.64 -1.86 -0.23
N MET A 307 -11.48 -1.59 -0.84
CA MET A 307 -10.44 -2.59 -1.07
C MET A 307 -9.44 -2.74 0.08
N THR A 308 -9.46 -1.85 1.07
CA THR A 308 -8.56 -1.91 2.22
C THR A 308 -8.63 -3.24 2.98
N PRO A 309 -9.80 -3.84 3.28
CA PRO A 309 -9.88 -5.16 3.93
C PRO A 309 -9.25 -6.28 3.10
N LEU A 310 -9.42 -6.23 1.77
CA LEU A 310 -8.83 -7.20 0.84
C LEU A 310 -7.30 -7.17 0.89
N ASN A 311 -6.73 -5.96 0.89
CA ASN A 311 -5.30 -5.74 1.01
C ASN A 311 -4.75 -6.26 2.36
N GLY A 312 -5.47 -6.03 3.46
CA GLY A 312 -5.09 -6.54 4.79
C GLY A 312 -5.05 -8.06 4.87
N LEU A 313 -6.04 -8.74 4.27
CA LEU A 313 -6.03 -10.20 4.16
C LEU A 313 -4.87 -10.68 3.28
N GLY A 314 -4.58 -9.99 2.18
CA GLY A 314 -3.43 -10.26 1.31
C GLY A 314 -2.12 -10.19 2.09
N ALA A 315 -1.88 -9.12 2.84
CA ALA A 315 -0.68 -8.99 3.67
C ALA A 315 -0.53 -10.12 4.69
N ALA A 316 -1.64 -10.57 5.29
CA ALA A 316 -1.65 -11.74 6.18
C ALA A 316 -1.25 -13.03 5.45
N MET A 317 -1.68 -13.18 4.19
CA MET A 317 -1.33 -14.35 3.37
C MET A 317 0.16 -14.47 3.08
N THR A 318 0.90 -13.37 2.94
CA THR A 318 2.37 -13.41 2.78
C THR A 318 3.04 -14.08 3.97
N SER A 319 2.73 -13.64 5.19
CA SER A 319 3.31 -14.20 6.42
C SER A 319 2.84 -15.64 6.64
N PHE A 320 1.54 -15.93 6.44
CA PHE A 320 0.99 -17.27 6.56
C PHE A 320 1.69 -18.26 5.62
N THR A 321 1.83 -17.88 4.36
CA THR A 321 2.44 -18.75 3.35
C THR A 321 3.92 -18.97 3.63
N ALA A 322 4.67 -17.89 3.96
CA ALA A 322 6.10 -17.99 4.22
C ALA A 322 6.42 -18.78 5.50
N GLN A 323 5.63 -18.64 6.57
CA GLN A 323 5.81 -19.46 7.78
C GLN A 323 5.53 -20.94 7.50
N ASN A 324 4.44 -21.26 6.80
CA ASN A 324 4.12 -22.66 6.47
C ASN A 324 5.13 -23.26 5.46
N LEU A 325 5.70 -22.44 4.57
CA LEU A 325 6.81 -22.85 3.72
C LEU A 325 8.04 -23.22 4.58
N GLY A 326 8.40 -22.37 5.53
CA GLY A 326 9.50 -22.63 6.48
C GLY A 326 9.27 -23.87 7.33
N ALA A 327 8.03 -24.13 7.74
CA ALA A 327 7.64 -25.33 8.46
C ALA A 327 7.55 -26.60 7.59
N GLY A 328 7.65 -26.47 6.25
CA GLY A 328 7.52 -27.60 5.31
C GLY A 328 6.08 -28.08 5.11
N ASP A 329 5.06 -27.35 5.60
CA ASP A 329 3.65 -27.74 5.48
C ASP A 329 2.99 -27.17 4.21
N HIS A 330 3.28 -27.81 3.09
CA HIS A 330 2.74 -27.43 1.78
C HIS A 330 1.23 -27.69 1.65
N ALA A 331 0.72 -28.71 2.34
CA ALA A 331 -0.71 -29.02 2.34
C ALA A 331 -1.50 -27.88 3.01
N ARG A 332 -0.94 -27.30 4.08
CA ARG A 332 -1.52 -26.16 4.78
C ARG A 332 -1.48 -24.88 3.93
N ILE A 333 -0.42 -24.65 3.15
CA ILE A 333 -0.36 -23.54 2.20
C ILE A 333 -1.51 -23.64 1.19
N LYS A 334 -1.67 -24.79 0.54
CA LYS A 334 -2.74 -25.03 -0.43
C LYS A 334 -4.13 -24.82 0.19
N LYS A 335 -4.39 -25.47 1.34
CA LYS A 335 -5.66 -25.36 2.06
C LYS A 335 -5.95 -23.92 2.49
N GLY A 336 -4.96 -23.24 3.05
CA GLY A 336 -5.05 -21.84 3.47
C GLY A 336 -5.34 -20.90 2.31
N THR A 337 -4.69 -21.09 1.16
CA THR A 337 -4.92 -20.29 -0.04
C THR A 337 -6.35 -20.43 -0.56
N VAL A 338 -6.88 -21.67 -0.64
CA VAL A 338 -8.29 -21.89 -1.05
C VAL A 338 -9.26 -21.23 -0.08
N GLN A 339 -9.03 -21.38 1.22
CA GLN A 339 -9.88 -20.74 2.24
C GLN A 339 -9.78 -19.22 2.21
N ALA A 340 -8.59 -18.67 1.98
CA ALA A 340 -8.40 -17.22 1.81
C ALA A 340 -9.10 -16.68 0.57
N LEU A 341 -9.15 -17.43 -0.54
CA LEU A 341 -9.91 -17.06 -1.74
C LEU A 341 -11.41 -16.99 -1.45
N ILE A 342 -11.96 -17.95 -0.68
CA ILE A 342 -13.36 -17.91 -0.28
C ILE A 342 -13.63 -16.69 0.62
N ILE A 343 -12.75 -16.40 1.58
CA ILE A 343 -12.89 -15.24 2.47
C ILE A 343 -12.83 -13.94 1.66
N VAL A 344 -11.82 -13.78 0.78
CA VAL A 344 -11.67 -12.54 0.02
C VAL A 344 -12.83 -12.31 -0.95
N TRP A 345 -13.34 -13.35 -1.59
CA TRP A 345 -14.52 -13.21 -2.46
C TRP A 345 -15.78 -12.86 -1.67
N THR A 346 -15.94 -13.40 -0.45
CA THR A 346 -17.01 -12.95 0.46
C THR A 346 -16.84 -11.47 0.82
N MET A 347 -15.62 -11.03 1.13
CA MET A 347 -15.32 -9.61 1.36
C MET A 347 -15.60 -8.76 0.11
N CYS A 348 -15.26 -9.24 -1.09
CA CYS A 348 -15.60 -8.55 -2.36
C CYS A 348 -17.10 -8.37 -2.51
N LEU A 349 -17.91 -9.40 -2.24
CA LEU A 349 -19.37 -9.29 -2.32
C LEU A 349 -19.93 -8.27 -1.32
N ILE A 350 -19.38 -8.24 -0.11
CA ILE A 350 -19.74 -7.22 0.90
C ILE A 350 -19.35 -5.82 0.42
N SER A 351 -18.14 -5.65 -0.13
CA SER A 351 -17.66 -4.38 -0.68
C SER A 351 -18.49 -3.92 -1.86
N ILE A 352 -18.87 -4.83 -2.77
CA ILE A 352 -19.78 -4.55 -3.89
C ILE A 352 -21.14 -4.05 -3.36
N ALA A 353 -21.74 -4.76 -2.42
CA ALA A 353 -23.02 -4.37 -1.83
C ALA A 353 -22.94 -3.00 -1.13
N ALA A 354 -21.88 -2.77 -0.35
CA ALA A 354 -21.63 -1.49 0.31
C ALA A 354 -21.42 -0.35 -0.69
N GLY A 355 -20.60 -0.56 -1.72
CA GLY A 355 -20.33 0.42 -2.77
C GLY A 355 -21.59 0.79 -3.56
N LEU A 356 -22.41 -0.20 -3.93
CA LEU A 356 -23.69 0.02 -4.61
C LEU A 356 -24.71 0.75 -3.71
N LEU A 357 -24.72 0.48 -2.41
CA LEU A 357 -25.58 1.17 -1.45
C LEU A 357 -25.16 2.64 -1.30
N LEU A 358 -23.87 2.89 -1.11
CA LEU A 358 -23.31 4.24 -0.92
C LEU A 358 -23.37 5.09 -2.18
N SER A 359 -23.36 4.47 -3.37
CA SER A 359 -23.50 5.18 -4.65
C SER A 359 -24.91 5.65 -4.96
N ARG A 360 -25.95 5.07 -4.31
CA ARG A 360 -27.33 5.49 -4.50
C ARG A 360 -27.51 6.97 -4.10
N GLY A 361 -28.03 7.77 -5.03
CA GLY A 361 -28.22 9.21 -4.81
C GLY A 361 -26.92 10.01 -4.69
N GLY A 362 -25.75 9.42 -4.98
CA GLY A 362 -24.46 10.09 -4.89
C GLY A 362 -24.01 10.41 -3.46
N GLY A 363 -24.57 9.71 -2.45
CA GLY A 363 -24.32 10.02 -1.04
C GLY A 363 -22.85 10.04 -0.64
N TYR A 364 -22.01 9.18 -1.23
CA TYR A 364 -20.57 9.16 -0.96
C TYR A 364 -19.84 10.43 -1.44
N LEU A 365 -20.36 11.12 -2.47
CA LEU A 365 -19.74 12.35 -2.97
C LEU A 365 -19.74 13.44 -1.91
N TYR A 366 -20.84 13.55 -1.13
CA TYR A 366 -20.95 14.53 -0.04
C TYR A 366 -20.05 14.22 1.16
N ILE A 367 -19.48 13.01 1.23
CA ILE A 367 -18.45 12.67 2.25
C ILE A 367 -17.10 13.29 1.87
N PHE A 368 -16.79 13.37 0.56
CA PHE A 368 -15.48 13.76 0.07
C PHE A 368 -15.44 15.15 -0.61
N LEU A 369 -16.58 15.70 -0.99
CA LEU A 369 -16.72 16.96 -1.71
C LEU A 369 -17.70 17.89 -1.01
N SER A 370 -17.44 19.19 -1.10
CA SER A 370 -18.41 20.21 -0.69
C SER A 370 -19.64 20.19 -1.62
N PRO A 371 -20.85 20.52 -1.11
CA PRO A 371 -22.10 20.41 -1.85
C PRO A 371 -22.13 21.16 -3.18
N ASP A 372 -21.43 22.30 -3.27
CA ASP A 372 -21.28 23.13 -4.48
C ASP A 372 -20.55 22.41 -5.63
N LYS A 373 -19.72 21.43 -5.33
CA LYS A 373 -18.95 20.61 -6.29
C LYS A 373 -19.68 19.35 -6.74
N VAL A 374 -20.81 19.00 -6.11
CA VAL A 374 -21.60 17.81 -6.43
C VAL A 374 -22.65 18.17 -7.48
N THR A 375 -22.27 18.06 -8.73
CA THR A 375 -23.18 18.24 -9.88
C THR A 375 -23.71 16.89 -10.39
N ALA A 376 -24.72 16.92 -11.26
CA ALA A 376 -25.20 15.71 -11.93
C ALA A 376 -24.10 15.03 -12.78
N GLU A 377 -23.19 15.82 -13.34
CA GLU A 377 -22.06 15.33 -14.11
C GLU A 377 -21.00 14.69 -13.20
N THR A 378 -20.64 15.37 -12.10
CA THR A 378 -19.74 14.81 -11.06
C THR A 378 -20.24 13.45 -10.59
N MET A 379 -21.53 13.34 -10.29
CA MET A 379 -22.15 12.07 -9.89
C MET A 379 -22.08 11.03 -11.00
N ARG A 380 -22.28 11.42 -12.23
CA ARG A 380 -22.21 10.50 -13.37
C ARG A 380 -20.81 9.92 -13.55
N TYR A 381 -19.77 10.76 -13.54
CA TYR A 381 -18.37 10.30 -13.66
C TYR A 381 -18.00 9.35 -12.53
N GLY A 382 -18.28 9.74 -11.30
CA GLY A 382 -17.95 8.94 -10.13
C GLY A 382 -18.68 7.61 -10.09
N ASN A 383 -19.99 7.60 -10.34
CA ASN A 383 -20.76 6.37 -10.34
C ASN A 383 -20.37 5.43 -11.50
N THR A 384 -20.03 5.98 -12.67
CA THR A 384 -19.57 5.17 -13.81
C THR A 384 -18.31 4.42 -13.44
N TYR A 385 -17.29 5.11 -12.90
CA TYR A 385 -16.07 4.48 -12.45
C TYR A 385 -16.34 3.40 -11.40
N LEU A 386 -17.09 3.75 -10.37
CA LEU A 386 -17.38 2.83 -9.26
C LEU A 386 -18.12 1.57 -9.73
N TYR A 387 -19.13 1.69 -10.61
CA TYR A 387 -19.89 0.53 -11.09
C TYR A 387 -19.06 -0.40 -11.97
N VAL A 388 -18.19 0.16 -12.82
CA VAL A 388 -17.29 -0.64 -13.65
C VAL A 388 -16.30 -1.40 -12.77
N ASP A 389 -15.65 -0.74 -11.83
CA ASP A 389 -14.70 -1.38 -10.91
C ASP A 389 -15.37 -2.47 -10.07
N LEU A 390 -16.48 -2.15 -9.41
CA LEU A 390 -17.19 -3.09 -8.54
C LEU A 390 -17.67 -4.33 -9.29
N SER A 391 -18.02 -4.22 -10.58
CA SER A 391 -18.48 -5.36 -11.38
C SER A 391 -17.41 -6.45 -11.54
N LEU A 392 -16.15 -6.09 -11.46
CA LEU A 392 -14.99 -6.98 -11.66
C LEU A 392 -14.12 -7.17 -10.40
N TYR A 393 -14.67 -6.81 -9.22
CA TYR A 393 -13.98 -6.87 -7.93
C TYR A 393 -13.50 -8.28 -7.54
N LEU A 394 -14.10 -9.33 -8.08
CA LEU A 394 -13.67 -10.71 -7.82
C LEU A 394 -12.26 -11.00 -8.37
N PHE A 395 -11.88 -10.38 -9.50
CA PHE A 395 -10.52 -10.45 -10.02
C PHE A 395 -9.54 -9.76 -9.08
N LEU A 396 -9.90 -8.57 -8.57
CA LEU A 396 -9.11 -7.87 -7.58
C LEU A 396 -8.89 -8.71 -6.32
N GLY A 397 -9.94 -9.40 -5.83
CA GLY A 397 -9.83 -10.32 -4.69
C GLY A 397 -8.83 -11.45 -4.95
N PHE A 398 -8.84 -12.03 -6.15
CA PHE A 398 -7.90 -13.07 -6.55
C PHE A 398 -6.45 -12.56 -6.51
N ILE A 399 -6.19 -11.36 -7.07
CA ILE A 399 -4.87 -10.72 -7.03
C ILE A 399 -4.36 -10.62 -5.60
N PHE A 400 -5.14 -10.05 -4.68
CA PHE A 400 -4.68 -9.83 -3.31
C PHE A 400 -4.26 -11.11 -2.60
N VAL A 401 -4.98 -12.21 -2.79
CA VAL A 401 -4.62 -13.49 -2.16
C VAL A 401 -3.47 -14.16 -2.89
N VAL A 402 -3.56 -14.32 -4.22
CA VAL A 402 -2.60 -15.13 -4.97
C VAL A 402 -1.25 -14.42 -5.08
N ARG A 403 -1.23 -13.09 -5.33
CA ARG A 403 0.01 -12.31 -5.38
C ARG A 403 0.81 -12.45 -4.08
N ASN A 404 0.14 -12.30 -2.95
CA ASN A 404 0.77 -12.40 -1.64
C ASN A 404 1.18 -13.84 -1.29
N CYS A 405 0.41 -14.84 -1.72
CA CYS A 405 0.80 -16.24 -1.59
C CYS A 405 2.05 -16.56 -2.42
N VAL A 406 2.10 -16.07 -3.68
CA VAL A 406 3.26 -16.23 -4.58
C VAL A 406 4.50 -15.53 -4.00
N GLN A 407 4.33 -14.35 -3.39
CA GLN A 407 5.41 -13.68 -2.65
C GLN A 407 5.88 -14.56 -1.48
N GLY A 408 4.95 -15.09 -0.68
CA GLY A 408 5.24 -15.93 0.48
C GLY A 408 5.97 -17.24 0.16
N ILE A 409 5.73 -17.85 -1.01
CA ILE A 409 6.48 -19.03 -1.48
C ILE A 409 7.85 -18.69 -2.09
N GLY A 410 8.28 -17.43 -2.03
CA GLY A 410 9.60 -17.00 -2.51
C GLY A 410 9.72 -16.89 -4.02
N LYS A 411 8.65 -16.53 -4.74
CA LYS A 411 8.63 -16.34 -6.19
C LYS A 411 8.32 -14.88 -6.61
N PRO A 412 9.08 -13.89 -6.13
CA PRO A 412 8.80 -12.47 -6.32
C PRO A 412 8.86 -12.02 -7.79
N GLN A 413 9.54 -12.74 -8.66
CA GLN A 413 9.59 -12.44 -10.10
C GLN A 413 8.20 -12.47 -10.74
N PHE A 414 7.30 -13.35 -10.30
CA PHE A 414 5.92 -13.38 -10.80
C PHE A 414 5.10 -12.22 -10.23
N VAL A 415 5.41 -11.76 -9.02
CA VAL A 415 4.78 -10.60 -8.40
C VAL A 415 5.13 -9.33 -9.15
N LEU A 416 6.42 -9.14 -9.47
CA LEU A 416 6.88 -8.03 -10.31
C LEU A 416 6.31 -8.12 -11.72
N GLY A 417 6.30 -9.32 -12.32
CA GLY A 417 5.72 -9.55 -13.64
C GLY A 417 4.23 -9.23 -13.71
N ALA A 418 3.46 -9.57 -12.65
CA ALA A 418 2.05 -9.20 -12.53
C ALA A 418 1.88 -7.68 -12.41
N GLY A 419 2.71 -6.99 -11.62
CA GLY A 419 2.70 -5.53 -11.53
C GLY A 419 3.04 -4.84 -12.85
N ALA A 420 4.02 -5.37 -13.59
CA ALA A 420 4.36 -4.86 -14.91
C ALA A 420 3.21 -5.07 -15.93
N ALA A 421 2.58 -6.25 -15.94
CA ALA A 421 1.42 -6.52 -16.78
C ALA A 421 0.23 -5.59 -16.43
N GLU A 422 0.01 -5.35 -15.15
CA GLU A 422 -1.00 -4.41 -14.63
C GLU A 422 -0.74 -2.98 -15.12
N LEU A 423 0.51 -2.50 -15.03
CA LEU A 423 0.87 -1.17 -15.53
C LEU A 423 0.65 -1.07 -17.05
N VAL A 424 1.19 -2.03 -17.81
CA VAL A 424 1.08 -2.01 -19.28
C VAL A 424 -0.39 -2.02 -19.71
N ALA A 425 -1.21 -2.89 -19.12
CA ALA A 425 -2.63 -2.95 -19.43
C ALA A 425 -3.35 -1.63 -19.07
N ARG A 426 -3.12 -1.08 -17.86
CA ARG A 426 -3.73 0.18 -17.43
C ARG A 426 -3.34 1.34 -18.35
N VAL A 427 -2.04 1.52 -18.62
CA VAL A 427 -1.56 2.59 -19.50
C VAL A 427 -2.08 2.44 -20.92
N SER A 428 -2.09 1.20 -21.46
CA SER A 428 -2.63 0.95 -22.80
C SER A 428 -4.12 1.28 -22.88
N VAL A 429 -4.92 0.89 -21.91
CA VAL A 429 -6.34 1.22 -21.86
C VAL A 429 -6.54 2.73 -21.74
N CYS A 430 -5.84 3.40 -20.82
CA CYS A 430 -5.96 4.85 -20.60
C CYS A 430 -5.60 5.66 -21.85
N LEU A 431 -4.54 5.29 -22.56
CA LEU A 431 -4.02 6.08 -23.68
C LEU A 431 -4.63 5.71 -25.04
N LEU A 432 -5.15 4.50 -25.20
CA LEU A 432 -5.61 4.02 -26.51
C LEU A 432 -7.14 3.98 -26.62
N LEU A 433 -7.87 3.45 -25.61
CA LEU A 433 -9.30 3.22 -25.76
C LEU A 433 -10.14 4.51 -25.79
N PRO A 434 -9.95 5.49 -24.88
CA PRO A 434 -10.74 6.72 -24.90
C PRO A 434 -10.57 7.52 -26.20
N PRO A 435 -9.34 7.80 -26.72
CA PRO A 435 -9.16 8.49 -27.99
C PRO A 435 -9.73 7.71 -29.19
N LEU A 436 -9.59 6.38 -29.19
CA LEU A 436 -10.15 5.54 -30.26
C LEU A 436 -11.67 5.67 -30.33
N ILE A 437 -12.35 5.68 -29.19
CA ILE A 437 -13.82 5.81 -29.11
C ILE A 437 -14.27 7.24 -29.38
N ALA A 438 -13.48 8.23 -28.95
CA ALA A 438 -13.77 9.64 -29.22
C ALA A 438 -13.54 10.04 -30.68
N GLY A 439 -12.81 9.19 -31.46
CA GLY A 439 -12.43 9.51 -32.83
C GLY A 439 -11.33 10.58 -32.94
N GLY A 440 -10.62 10.86 -31.83
CA GLY A 440 -9.57 11.90 -31.75
C GLY A 440 -9.13 12.15 -30.31
N ALA A 441 -8.56 13.33 -30.07
CA ALA A 441 -8.14 13.71 -28.72
C ALA A 441 -9.33 13.77 -27.75
N VAL A 442 -9.12 13.27 -26.54
CA VAL A 442 -10.13 13.31 -25.46
C VAL A 442 -10.27 14.75 -24.98
N ASN A 443 -11.51 15.20 -24.82
CA ASN A 443 -11.87 16.53 -24.29
C ASN A 443 -13.24 16.47 -23.58
N SER A 444 -13.76 17.61 -23.13
CA SER A 444 -15.06 17.73 -22.45
C SER A 444 -16.26 17.29 -23.32
N ASP A 445 -16.12 17.33 -24.64
CA ASP A 445 -17.16 16.94 -25.59
C ASP A 445 -17.09 15.45 -25.98
N ALA A 446 -16.11 14.71 -25.42
CA ALA A 446 -15.94 13.31 -25.74
C ALA A 446 -17.19 12.48 -25.39
N PRO A 447 -17.54 11.49 -26.22
CA PRO A 447 -18.72 10.67 -25.99
C PRO A 447 -18.63 9.89 -24.68
N ARG A 448 -19.77 9.64 -24.04
CA ARG A 448 -19.87 8.89 -22.77
C ARG A 448 -19.15 7.53 -22.85
N ALA A 449 -19.17 6.89 -24.01
CA ALA A 449 -18.47 5.63 -24.24
C ALA A 449 -16.96 5.73 -24.00
N ALA A 450 -16.33 6.89 -24.24
CA ALA A 450 -14.92 7.12 -23.95
C ALA A 450 -14.64 7.14 -22.44
N VAL A 451 -15.57 7.69 -21.63
CA VAL A 451 -15.49 7.65 -20.16
C VAL A 451 -15.59 6.21 -19.65
N TYR A 452 -16.57 5.44 -20.15
CA TYR A 452 -16.70 4.02 -19.81
C TYR A 452 -15.43 3.25 -20.16
N ALA A 453 -14.84 3.51 -21.33
CA ALA A 453 -13.60 2.87 -21.78
C ALA A 453 -12.44 3.15 -20.81
N LEU A 454 -12.30 4.39 -20.34
CA LEU A 454 -11.29 4.74 -19.35
C LEU A 454 -11.51 4.00 -18.03
N CYS A 455 -12.74 3.86 -17.57
CA CYS A 455 -13.06 3.16 -16.32
C CYS A 455 -12.65 1.67 -16.36
N PHE A 456 -12.54 1.04 -17.53
CA PHE A 456 -12.03 -0.32 -17.67
C PHE A 456 -10.51 -0.45 -17.47
N ALA A 457 -9.79 0.65 -17.26
CA ALA A 457 -8.33 0.62 -17.08
C ALA A 457 -7.93 -0.24 -15.86
N ASP A 458 -8.60 -0.09 -14.73
CA ASP A 458 -8.34 -0.88 -13.52
C ASP A 458 -8.75 -2.36 -13.70
N PRO A 459 -9.97 -2.70 -14.14
CA PRO A 459 -10.38 -4.07 -14.39
C PRO A 459 -9.49 -4.85 -15.37
N PHE A 460 -9.10 -4.26 -16.49
CA PHE A 460 -8.20 -4.92 -17.44
C PHE A 460 -6.80 -5.10 -16.87
N ALA A 461 -6.33 -4.14 -16.08
CA ALA A 461 -5.06 -4.28 -15.35
C ALA A 461 -5.11 -5.47 -14.37
N TRP A 462 -6.22 -5.65 -13.63
CA TRP A 462 -6.41 -6.80 -12.74
C TRP A 462 -6.43 -8.12 -13.51
N MET A 463 -7.16 -8.21 -14.61
CA MET A 463 -7.21 -9.40 -15.45
C MET A 463 -5.83 -9.76 -16.03
N ALA A 464 -5.04 -8.75 -16.44
CA ALA A 464 -3.69 -8.96 -16.93
C ALA A 464 -2.75 -9.49 -15.82
N ALA A 465 -2.84 -8.94 -14.61
CA ALA A 465 -2.10 -9.44 -13.46
C ALA A 465 -2.51 -10.87 -13.09
N ASP A 466 -3.81 -11.18 -13.09
CA ASP A 466 -4.34 -12.51 -12.82
C ASP A 466 -3.84 -13.55 -13.82
N ALA A 467 -3.77 -13.21 -15.09
CA ALA A 467 -3.23 -14.10 -16.13
C ALA A 467 -1.76 -14.49 -15.84
N VAL A 468 -0.94 -13.54 -15.37
CA VAL A 468 0.45 -13.82 -14.97
C VAL A 468 0.50 -14.65 -13.70
N LEU A 469 -0.34 -14.34 -12.69
CA LEU A 469 -0.36 -15.01 -11.39
C LEU A 469 -0.98 -16.41 -11.45
N LEU A 470 -1.82 -16.70 -12.44
CA LEU A 470 -2.44 -18.00 -12.62
C LEU A 470 -1.38 -19.09 -12.85
N VAL A 471 -0.26 -18.77 -13.52
CA VAL A 471 0.84 -19.72 -13.77
C VAL A 471 1.47 -20.23 -12.46
N PRO A 472 2.01 -19.37 -11.57
CA PRO A 472 2.55 -19.85 -10.29
C PRO A 472 1.48 -20.40 -9.36
N PHE A 473 0.24 -19.91 -9.42
CA PHE A 473 -0.88 -20.44 -8.64
C PHE A 473 -1.12 -21.92 -8.99
N LEU A 474 -1.27 -22.25 -10.26
CA LEU A 474 -1.56 -23.62 -10.67
C LEU A 474 -0.34 -24.54 -10.52
N ARG A 475 0.87 -24.08 -10.88
CA ARG A 475 2.08 -24.91 -10.90
C ARG A 475 2.72 -25.06 -9.52
N ASN A 476 2.80 -23.97 -8.76
CA ASN A 476 3.57 -23.94 -7.52
C ASN A 476 2.72 -24.05 -6.25
N ILE A 477 1.43 -23.65 -6.30
CA ILE A 477 0.54 -23.73 -5.12
C ILE A 477 -0.38 -24.95 -5.22
N MET A 478 -1.10 -25.09 -6.34
CA MET A 478 -2.10 -26.17 -6.45
C MET A 478 -1.48 -27.54 -6.73
N LYS A 479 -0.34 -27.61 -7.46
CA LYS A 479 0.41 -28.84 -7.76
C LYS A 479 1.64 -29.02 -6.86
N MET A 480 1.63 -28.45 -5.65
CA MET A 480 2.74 -28.56 -4.70
C MET A 480 2.92 -30.04 -4.30
N ASP A 481 3.81 -30.74 -5.02
CA ASP A 481 4.32 -32.06 -4.65
C ASP A 481 5.66 -31.95 -3.96
N TYR A 482 5.93 -32.81 -3.02
CA TYR A 482 7.09 -32.86 -2.08
C TYR A 482 8.48 -32.73 -2.75
N ARG A 483 8.59 -32.87 -4.07
CA ARG A 483 9.85 -32.98 -4.82
C ARG A 483 10.49 -31.67 -5.25
N TYR A 484 9.75 -30.56 -5.26
CA TYR A 484 10.21 -29.33 -5.93
C TYR A 484 11.07 -28.37 -5.10
N LEU A 485 11.14 -28.52 -3.79
CA LEU A 485 11.73 -27.51 -2.91
C LEU A 485 13.12 -27.83 -2.31
N LYS A 486 13.71 -28.98 -2.61
CA LYS A 486 15.10 -29.30 -2.18
C LYS A 486 16.18 -28.48 -2.91
N GLY A 487 15.85 -27.67 -3.91
CA GLY A 487 16.80 -26.91 -4.72
C GLY A 487 16.78 -25.38 -4.52
N THR A 488 15.87 -24.84 -3.68
CA THR A 488 15.70 -23.39 -3.51
C THR A 488 15.92 -22.86 -2.10
N MET A 489 16.34 -23.72 -1.17
CA MET A 489 16.79 -23.30 0.18
C MET A 489 18.31 -23.13 0.25
#